data_d0d67246122e47b1044ef5db28080496
#
_entry.id   d0d67246122e47b1044ef5db28080496
#
_cell.length_a   1.000
_cell.length_b   1.000
_cell.length_c   1.000
_cell.angle_alpha   90.00
_cell.angle_beta   90.00
_cell.angle_gamma   90.00
#
_symmetry.space_group_name_H-M   'P 1'
#
loop_
_entity.id
_entity.type
_entity.pdbx_description
1 polymer ?
#
loop_
_entity_poly.entity_id
_entity_poly.type
_entity_poly.pdbx_seq_one_letter_code
_entity_poly.pdbx_strand_id
1 'polypeptide(L)'
;MVVATPGRLIDLMNRKTVDLSNVKNVILDEADEMLNMGFTDSINEILAAIPENRNMLLFSATMPKEIASITKKYMKDPKEIVIGRKNEGNKNIRDIYYMVRAQDKYLALKRLA
;
A
#
# COMPACT_ATOMS: atom_id res chain seq x y z
N MET A 1 8.46 14.25 -12.84
CA MET A 1 7.54 13.45 -11.99
C MET A 1 7.37 12.09 -12.64
N VAL A 2 7.43 11.01 -11.86
CA VAL A 2 7.15 9.64 -12.31
C VAL A 2 5.96 9.13 -11.51
N VAL A 3 4.98 8.52 -12.17
CA VAL A 3 3.85 7.84 -11.56
C VAL A 3 3.82 6.42 -12.12
N ALA A 4 3.89 5.43 -11.27
CA ALA A 4 3.94 4.04 -11.69
C ALA A 4 3.48 3.09 -10.57
N THR A 5 3.06 1.89 -10.94
CA THR A 5 2.94 0.77 -10.00
C THR A 5 4.34 0.25 -9.63
N PRO A 6 4.51 -0.41 -8.46
CA PRO A 6 5.82 -0.89 -8.01
C PRO A 6 6.53 -1.75 -9.05
N GLY A 7 5.84 -2.76 -9.61
CA GLY A 7 6.45 -3.64 -10.61
C GLY A 7 6.86 -2.92 -11.89
N ARG A 8 6.06 -1.93 -12.35
CA ARG A 8 6.44 -1.14 -13.52
C ARG A 8 7.64 -0.25 -13.25
N LEU A 9 7.73 0.33 -12.07
CA LEU A 9 8.87 1.17 -11.72
C LEU A 9 10.17 0.35 -11.66
N ILE A 10 10.14 -0.84 -11.09
CA ILE A 10 11.28 -1.76 -11.07
C ILE A 10 11.72 -2.15 -12.49
N ASP A 11 10.77 -2.47 -13.39
CA ASP A 11 11.08 -2.74 -14.80
C ASP A 11 11.84 -1.56 -15.44
N LEU A 12 11.38 -0.33 -15.20
CA LEU A 12 12.03 0.87 -15.72
C LEU A 12 13.41 1.12 -15.09
N MET A 13 13.59 0.82 -13.81
CA MET A 13 14.90 0.89 -13.13
C MET A 13 15.86 -0.13 -13.72
N ASN A 14 15.42 -1.37 -13.92
CA ASN A 14 16.25 -2.44 -14.49
C ASN A 14 16.67 -2.15 -15.93
N ARG A 15 15.80 -1.49 -16.69
CA ARG A 15 16.12 -1.02 -18.07
C ARG A 15 16.94 0.27 -18.08
N LYS A 16 17.22 0.87 -16.92
CA LYS A 16 17.94 2.15 -16.80
C LYS A 16 17.25 3.30 -17.57
N THR A 17 15.94 3.24 -17.73
CA THR A 17 15.13 4.27 -18.41
C THR A 17 14.59 5.32 -17.44
N VAL A 18 14.72 5.10 -16.16
CA VAL A 18 14.41 6.05 -15.09
C VAL A 18 15.61 6.20 -14.16
N ASP A 19 15.92 7.43 -13.80
CA ASP A 19 16.93 7.78 -12.82
C ASP A 19 16.24 8.34 -11.57
N LEU A 20 16.42 7.65 -10.42
CA LEU A 20 15.85 8.02 -9.14
C LEU A 20 16.84 8.74 -8.22
N SER A 21 18.07 8.98 -8.67
CA SER A 21 19.15 9.56 -7.85
C SER A 21 18.87 10.98 -7.33
N ASN A 22 17.98 11.70 -7.98
CA ASN A 22 17.62 13.08 -7.64
C ASN A 22 16.19 13.22 -7.10
N VAL A 23 15.55 12.12 -6.70
CA VAL A 23 14.19 12.15 -6.15
C VAL A 23 14.20 12.82 -4.78
N LYS A 24 13.42 13.89 -4.63
CA LYS A 24 13.26 14.65 -3.38
C LYS A 24 11.96 14.34 -2.65
N ASN A 25 10.95 13.90 -3.38
CA ASN A 25 9.64 13.58 -2.81
C ASN A 25 9.20 12.21 -3.29
N VAL A 26 8.75 11.39 -2.36
CA VAL A 26 8.16 10.07 -2.60
C VAL A 26 6.76 10.05 -2.04
N ILE A 27 5.82 9.57 -2.81
CA ILE A 27 4.44 9.38 -2.39
C ILE A 27 4.08 7.90 -2.59
N LEU A 28 3.72 7.24 -1.50
CA LEU A 28 3.06 5.93 -1.53
C LEU A 28 1.58 6.15 -1.32
N ASP A 29 0.78 5.90 -2.33
CA ASP A 29 -0.67 6.00 -2.26
C ASP A 29 -1.30 4.61 -2.29
N GLU A 30 -2.41 4.42 -1.56
CA GLU A 30 -3.05 3.12 -1.36
C GLU A 30 -2.06 2.04 -0.87
N ALA A 31 -1.23 2.41 0.12
CA ALA A 31 -0.11 1.58 0.54
C ALA A 31 -0.56 0.21 1.09
N ASP A 32 -1.70 0.13 1.78
CA ASP A 32 -2.29 -1.12 2.24
C ASP A 32 -2.68 -2.05 1.07
N GLU A 33 -3.24 -1.50 0.00
CA GLU A 33 -3.60 -2.28 -1.18
C GLU A 33 -2.35 -2.82 -1.90
N MET A 34 -1.31 -2.02 -2.04
CA MET A 34 -0.04 -2.49 -2.60
C MET A 34 0.55 -3.66 -1.79
N LEU A 35 0.45 -3.63 -0.46
CA LEU A 35 0.92 -4.73 0.39
C LEU A 35 0.03 -5.98 0.28
N ASN A 36 -1.29 -5.81 0.22
CA ASN A 36 -2.22 -6.90 -0.03
C ASN A 36 -1.94 -7.61 -1.35
N MET A 37 -1.47 -6.89 -2.36
CA MET A 37 -1.03 -7.42 -3.65
C MET A 37 0.37 -8.06 -3.61
N GLY A 38 1.07 -8.07 -2.47
CA GLY A 38 2.38 -8.68 -2.30
C GLY A 38 3.56 -7.83 -2.78
N PHE A 39 3.39 -6.51 -2.95
CA PHE A 39 4.47 -5.61 -3.43
C PHE A 39 5.45 -5.17 -2.34
N THR A 40 5.48 -5.81 -1.18
CA THR A 40 6.38 -5.44 -0.06
C THR A 40 7.85 -5.37 -0.49
N ASP A 41 8.34 -6.40 -1.17
CA ASP A 41 9.73 -6.47 -1.62
C ASP A 41 10.03 -5.41 -2.68
N SER A 42 9.10 -5.24 -3.62
CA SER A 42 9.20 -4.21 -4.66
C SER A 42 9.27 -2.79 -4.08
N ILE A 43 8.45 -2.50 -3.07
CA ILE A 43 8.48 -1.20 -2.38
C ILE A 43 9.82 -1.01 -1.66
N ASN A 44 10.31 -2.03 -0.97
CA ASN A 44 11.61 -1.98 -0.29
C ASN A 44 12.77 -1.74 -1.29
N GLU A 45 12.76 -2.41 -2.44
CA GLU A 45 13.76 -2.23 -3.50
C GLU A 45 13.75 -0.79 -4.05
N ILE A 46 12.57 -0.27 -4.37
CA ILE A 46 12.41 1.10 -4.85
C ILE A 46 12.91 2.12 -3.81
N LEU A 47 12.48 1.97 -2.55
CA LEU A 47 12.86 2.90 -1.48
C LEU A 47 14.36 2.86 -1.15
N ALA A 48 15.00 1.71 -1.32
CA ALA A 48 16.45 1.57 -1.16
C ALA A 48 17.25 2.24 -2.30
N ALA A 49 16.68 2.36 -3.50
CA ALA A 49 17.30 3.01 -4.65
C ALA A 49 17.16 4.55 -4.64
N ILE A 50 16.30 5.11 -3.80
CA ILE A 50 16.06 6.55 -3.70
C ILE A 50 16.93 7.13 -2.58
N PRO A 51 17.52 8.35 -2.73
CA PRO A 51 18.33 8.98 -1.69
C PRO A 51 17.60 9.08 -0.34
N GLU A 52 18.33 8.92 0.76
CA GLU A 52 17.76 9.02 2.12
C GLU A 52 17.24 10.43 2.46
N ASN A 53 17.87 11.47 1.89
CA ASN A 53 17.43 12.86 2.08
C ASN A 53 16.26 13.18 1.17
N ARG A 54 15.10 12.62 1.50
CA ARG A 54 13.84 12.79 0.77
C ARG A 54 12.70 13.12 1.72
N ASN A 55 11.72 13.81 1.21
CA ASN A 55 10.40 13.91 1.85
C ASN A 55 9.57 12.68 1.44
N MET A 56 8.90 12.05 2.39
CA MET A 56 8.09 10.87 2.13
C MET A 56 6.68 11.06 2.68
N LEU A 57 5.69 10.81 1.83
CA LEU A 57 4.27 10.85 2.14
C LEU A 57 3.71 9.43 1.92
N LEU A 58 2.93 8.96 2.87
CA LEU A 58 2.27 7.67 2.79
C LEU A 58 0.78 7.85 3.06
N PHE A 59 -0.04 7.39 2.13
CA PHE A 59 -1.50 7.38 2.21
C PHE A 59 -1.98 5.93 2.25
N SER A 60 -2.87 5.64 3.19
CA SER A 60 -3.41 4.30 3.39
C SER A 60 -4.77 4.39 4.09
N ALA A 61 -5.71 3.55 3.70
CA ALA A 61 -7.02 3.46 4.36
C ALA A 61 -6.92 2.70 5.69
N THR A 62 -6.00 1.74 5.78
CA THR A 62 -5.75 0.93 6.97
C THR A 62 -4.29 1.03 7.41
N MET A 63 -3.98 0.62 8.65
CA MET A 63 -2.63 0.64 9.20
C MET A 63 -2.22 -0.76 9.69
N PRO A 64 -2.01 -1.73 8.77
CA PRO A 64 -1.49 -3.03 9.15
C PRO A 64 -0.02 -2.93 9.61
N LYS A 65 0.49 -4.01 10.23
CA LYS A 65 1.86 -4.04 10.78
C LYS A 65 2.94 -3.79 9.74
N GLU A 66 2.70 -4.21 8.51
CA GLU A 66 3.59 -4.06 7.37
C GLU A 66 3.76 -2.58 7.01
N ILE A 67 2.68 -1.79 6.97
CA ILE A 67 2.72 -0.33 6.77
C ILE A 67 3.50 0.34 7.90
N ALA A 68 3.21 -0.03 9.15
CA ALA A 68 3.92 0.52 10.31
C ALA A 68 5.44 0.20 10.23
N SER A 69 5.81 -0.97 9.71
CA SER A 69 7.21 -1.35 9.50
C SER A 69 7.89 -0.48 8.44
N ILE A 70 7.23 -0.25 7.29
CA ILE A 70 7.73 0.63 6.23
C ILE A 70 7.89 2.06 6.76
N THR A 71 6.89 2.58 7.46
CA THR A 71 6.95 3.91 8.08
C THR A 71 8.14 4.03 9.02
N LYS A 72 8.33 3.07 9.92
CA LYS A 72 9.43 3.07 10.88
C LYS A 72 10.81 2.97 10.20
N LYS A 73 10.91 2.21 9.11
CA LYS A 73 12.18 1.98 8.41
C LYS A 73 12.61 3.15 7.54
N TYR A 74 11.67 3.79 6.85
CA TYR A 74 11.98 4.73 5.77
C TYR A 74 11.58 6.19 6.04
N MET A 75 10.75 6.47 7.05
CA MET A 75 10.35 7.82 7.41
C MET A 75 11.07 8.27 8.70
N LYS A 76 11.56 9.51 8.70
CA LYS A 76 12.20 10.13 9.86
C LYS A 76 11.15 11.01 10.56
N ASP A 77 10.85 10.72 11.82
CA ASP A 77 9.90 11.48 12.65
C ASP A 77 8.56 11.77 11.94
N PRO A 78 7.84 10.72 11.45
CA PRO A 78 6.65 10.91 10.64
C PRO A 78 5.52 11.54 11.46
N LYS A 79 4.90 12.58 10.89
CA LYS A 79 3.66 13.14 11.43
C LYS A 79 2.47 12.34 10.94
N GLU A 80 1.73 11.74 11.85
CA GLU A 80 0.52 10.99 11.51
C GLU A 80 -0.71 11.91 11.54
N ILE A 81 -1.51 11.86 10.48
CA ILE A 81 -2.80 12.53 10.36
C ILE A 81 -3.86 11.45 10.12
N VAL A 82 -4.82 11.34 11.04
CA VAL A 82 -5.91 10.35 10.96
C VAL A 82 -7.23 11.07 10.74
N ILE A 83 -7.97 10.63 9.72
CA ILE A 83 -9.35 11.09 9.46
C ILE A 83 -10.29 9.96 9.87
N GLY A 84 -11.16 10.21 10.85
CA GLY A 84 -12.00 9.17 11.45
C GLY A 84 -11.26 8.37 12.52
N ARG A 85 -11.70 7.13 12.75
CA ARG A 85 -11.01 6.19 13.66
C ARG A 85 -10.22 5.17 12.87
N LYS A 86 -9.03 4.82 13.35
CA LYS A 86 -8.18 3.79 12.73
C LYS A 86 -8.94 2.47 12.64
N ASN A 87 -8.94 1.89 11.42
CA ASN A 87 -9.53 0.57 11.14
C ASN A 87 -11.04 0.45 11.50
N GLU A 88 -11.76 1.56 11.60
CA GLU A 88 -13.21 1.54 11.76
C GLU A 88 -13.86 1.45 10.37
N GLY A 89 -14.73 0.45 10.17
CA GLY A 89 -15.53 0.33 8.95
C GLY A 89 -16.47 1.51 8.76
N ASN A 90 -16.94 1.76 7.56
CA ASN A 90 -17.92 2.81 7.29
C ASN A 90 -19.24 2.48 7.98
N LYS A 91 -19.69 3.36 8.90
CA LYS A 91 -20.94 3.18 9.65
C LYS A 91 -22.21 3.08 8.80
N ASN A 92 -22.13 3.55 7.55
CA ASN A 92 -23.22 3.48 6.60
C ASN A 92 -23.26 2.14 5.83
N ILE A 93 -22.26 1.27 6.03
CA ILE A 93 -22.20 -0.07 5.44
C ILE A 93 -22.64 -1.07 6.52
N ARG A 94 -23.65 -1.87 6.21
CA ARG A 94 -24.08 -2.98 7.04
C ARG A 94 -23.43 -4.26 6.53
N ASP A 95 -22.44 -4.74 7.25
CA ASP A 95 -21.80 -6.01 6.93
C ASP A 95 -22.66 -7.18 7.38
N ILE A 96 -22.89 -8.12 6.46
CA ILE A 96 -23.61 -9.38 6.73
C ILE A 96 -22.67 -10.50 6.30
N TYR A 97 -22.45 -11.46 7.18
CA TYR A 97 -21.62 -12.62 6.85
C TYR A 97 -22.40 -13.92 6.99
N TYR A 98 -22.05 -14.89 6.17
CA TYR A 98 -22.63 -16.22 6.16
C TYR A 98 -21.51 -17.26 6.31
N MET A 99 -21.68 -18.15 7.28
CA MET A 99 -20.76 -19.28 7.48
C MET A 99 -21.08 -20.36 6.46
N VAL A 100 -20.20 -20.56 5.50
CA VAL A 100 -20.34 -21.56 4.45
C VAL A 100 -19.07 -22.38 4.29
N ARG A 101 -19.17 -23.65 3.86
CA ARG A 101 -18.00 -24.45 3.51
C ARG A 101 -17.31 -23.86 2.27
N ALA A 102 -16.00 -24.05 2.15
CA ALA A 102 -15.22 -23.49 1.05
C ALA A 102 -15.80 -23.87 -0.34
N GLN A 103 -16.25 -25.10 -0.50
CA GLN A 103 -16.84 -25.63 -1.72
C GLN A 103 -18.21 -25.02 -2.06
N ASP A 104 -18.93 -24.49 -1.06
CA ASP A 104 -20.30 -23.97 -1.21
C ASP A 104 -20.30 -22.44 -1.41
N LYS A 105 -19.16 -21.77 -1.38
CA LYS A 105 -19.05 -20.30 -1.48
C LYS A 105 -19.72 -19.74 -2.73
N TYR A 106 -19.47 -20.37 -3.87
CA TYR A 106 -20.06 -19.92 -5.14
C TYR A 106 -21.59 -20.03 -5.15
N LEU A 107 -22.12 -21.16 -4.65
CA LEU A 107 -23.56 -21.37 -4.58
C LEU A 107 -24.24 -20.42 -3.60
N ALA A 108 -23.59 -20.13 -2.46
CA ALA A 108 -24.08 -19.16 -1.50
C ALA A 108 -24.11 -17.75 -2.10
N LEU A 109 -23.04 -17.32 -2.77
CA LEU A 109 -22.98 -16.03 -3.45
C LEU A 109 -24.09 -15.89 -4.50
N LYS A 110 -24.28 -16.93 -5.35
CA LYS A 110 -25.33 -16.93 -6.38
C LYS A 110 -26.75 -16.80 -5.83
N ARG A 111 -26.99 -17.23 -4.57
CA ARG A 111 -28.30 -17.10 -3.92
C ARG A 111 -28.52 -15.73 -3.28
N LEU A 112 -27.46 -14.99 -3.03
CA LEU A 112 -27.49 -13.67 -2.36
C LEU A 112 -27.50 -12.51 -3.37
N ALA A 113 -27.01 -12.76 -4.60
CA ALA A 113 -27.02 -11.81 -5.70
C ALA A 113 -28.36 -11.88 -6.47
#